data_5c49ccc86b80fb48f9dc80f9035159a6
#
_entry.id   5c49ccc86b80fb48f9dc80f9035159a6
#
_cell.length_a   1.000
_cell.length_b   1.000
_cell.length_c   1.000
_cell.angle_alpha   90.00
_cell.angle_beta   90.00
_cell.angle_gamma   90.00
#
_symmetry.space_group_name_H-M   'P 1'
#
loop_
_entity.id
_entity.type
_entity.pdbx_description
1 polymer ?
#
loop_
_entity_poly.entity_id
_entity_poly.type
_entity_poly.pdbx_seq_one_letter_code
_entity_poly.pdbx_strand_id
1 'polypeptide(L)'
;MEAPVTVLKRPGPEVETSARRYLEQVGIGDKCDAYPAQLSGGQQQRAAIARALCMEPEALLFDEPTSALDPELEQEVIRVIKDLAAEGRTMLLVTHDMKLAADVSNHVIFLHRGLIEEQGAPKTVFDAPKSDRLRQFLSSTVAA
;
A
#
# COMPACT_ATOMS: atom_id res chain seq x y z
N MET A 1 18.28 -6.77 2.33
CA MET A 1 19.28 -5.83 1.71
C MET A 1 19.99 -6.42 0.48
N GLU A 2 19.79 -7.68 0.19
CA GLU A 2 20.47 -8.36 -0.92
C GLU A 2 20.15 -7.76 -2.31
N ALA A 3 18.88 -7.50 -2.59
CA ALA A 3 18.46 -7.01 -3.91
C ALA A 3 19.07 -5.65 -4.32
N PRO A 4 19.08 -4.60 -3.49
CA PRO A 4 19.76 -3.34 -3.85
C PRO A 4 21.26 -3.49 -4.10
N VAL A 5 21.92 -4.38 -3.35
CA VAL A 5 23.37 -4.64 -3.52
C VAL A 5 23.61 -5.43 -4.81
N THR A 6 22.84 -6.48 -5.05
CA THR A 6 23.07 -7.41 -6.17
C THR A 6 22.57 -6.86 -7.49
N VAL A 7 21.37 -6.28 -7.51
CA VAL A 7 20.69 -5.82 -8.73
C VAL A 7 21.11 -4.39 -9.09
N LEU A 8 21.02 -3.48 -8.11
CA LEU A 8 21.37 -2.07 -8.32
C LEU A 8 22.87 -1.78 -8.14
N LYS A 9 23.66 -2.78 -7.71
CA LYS A 9 25.10 -2.69 -7.46
C LYS A 9 25.48 -1.54 -6.51
N ARG A 10 24.59 -1.21 -5.58
CA ARG A 10 24.83 -0.17 -4.57
C ARG A 10 25.78 -0.67 -3.48
N PRO A 11 26.65 0.20 -2.91
CA PRO A 11 27.53 -0.17 -1.82
C PRO A 11 26.74 -0.65 -0.58
N GLY A 12 27.18 -1.76 0.04
CA GLY A 12 26.50 -2.35 1.19
C GLY A 12 26.20 -1.38 2.34
N PRO A 13 27.16 -0.53 2.79
CA PRO A 13 26.92 0.44 3.85
C PRO A 13 25.84 1.50 3.52
N GLU A 14 25.75 1.93 2.25
CA GLU A 14 24.69 2.86 1.81
C GLU A 14 23.32 2.19 1.83
N VAL A 15 23.26 0.94 1.39
CA VAL A 15 22.03 0.13 1.40
C VAL A 15 21.57 -0.11 2.83
N GLU A 16 22.48 -0.39 3.76
CA GLU A 16 22.13 -0.55 5.17
C GLU A 16 21.56 0.73 5.77
N THR A 17 22.18 1.87 5.51
CA THR A 17 21.69 3.19 5.95
C THR A 17 20.29 3.46 5.38
N SER A 18 20.07 3.21 4.10
CA SER A 18 18.77 3.36 3.45
C SER A 18 17.73 2.42 4.05
N ALA A 19 18.08 1.16 4.30
CA ALA A 19 17.18 0.17 4.89
C ALA A 19 16.73 0.57 6.29
N ARG A 20 17.65 1.02 7.15
CA ARG A 20 17.31 1.52 8.50
C ARG A 20 16.38 2.73 8.43
N ARG A 21 16.65 3.68 7.56
CA ARG A 21 15.78 4.85 7.33
C ARG A 21 14.36 4.44 6.90
N TYR A 22 14.23 3.49 5.96
CA TYR A 22 12.91 3.03 5.52
C TYR A 22 12.17 2.22 6.60
N LEU A 23 12.87 1.44 7.43
CA LEU A 23 12.26 0.78 8.58
C LEU A 23 11.76 1.78 9.62
N GLU A 24 12.48 2.87 9.87
CA GLU A 24 12.03 3.99 10.71
C GLU A 24 10.80 4.67 10.10
N GLN A 25 10.82 4.95 8.81
CA GLN A 25 9.71 5.59 8.07
C GLN A 25 8.42 4.78 8.18
N VAL A 26 8.48 3.46 8.13
CA VAL A 26 7.31 2.58 8.30
C VAL A 26 7.03 2.22 9.76
N GLY A 27 7.72 2.83 10.72
CA GLY A 27 7.47 2.71 12.16
C GLY A 27 7.89 1.39 12.79
N ILE A 28 8.91 0.72 12.24
CA ILE A 28 9.51 -0.52 12.81
C ILE A 28 11.04 -0.47 12.85
N GLY A 29 11.62 0.72 13.05
CA GLY A 29 13.07 0.90 13.13
C GLY A 29 13.73 0.08 14.25
N ASP A 30 13.04 -0.13 15.37
CA ASP A 30 13.46 -0.97 16.50
C ASP A 30 13.54 -2.47 16.16
N LYS A 31 12.99 -2.90 15.03
CA LYS A 31 12.95 -4.29 14.56
C LYS A 31 13.98 -4.60 13.46
N CYS A 32 14.96 -3.73 13.25
CA CYS A 32 15.92 -3.88 12.15
C CYS A 32 16.73 -5.21 12.20
N ASP A 33 16.94 -5.76 13.39
CA ASP A 33 17.68 -7.00 13.60
C ASP A 33 16.75 -8.21 13.91
N ALA A 34 15.42 -8.01 13.86
CA ALA A 34 14.46 -9.07 14.10
C ALA A 34 14.29 -9.99 12.89
N TYR A 35 14.08 -11.27 13.15
CA TYR A 35 13.71 -12.23 12.12
C TYR A 35 12.18 -12.12 11.81
N PRO A 36 11.75 -12.44 10.57
CA PRO A 36 10.34 -12.37 10.19
C PRO A 36 9.38 -13.10 11.13
N ALA A 37 9.78 -14.24 11.69
CA ALA A 37 8.98 -15.00 12.64
C ALA A 37 8.76 -14.29 14.00
N GLN A 38 9.50 -13.25 14.29
CA GLN A 38 9.39 -12.43 15.52
C GLN A 38 8.51 -11.19 15.31
N LEU A 39 8.02 -10.97 14.09
CA LEU A 39 7.21 -9.82 13.71
C LEU A 39 5.73 -10.18 13.69
N SER A 40 4.85 -9.27 14.14
CA SER A 40 3.41 -9.38 13.88
C SER A 40 3.09 -9.27 12.39
N GLY A 41 1.88 -9.68 11.98
CA GLY A 41 1.45 -9.57 10.58
C GLY A 41 1.59 -8.15 10.01
N GLY A 42 1.14 -7.14 10.76
CA GLY A 42 1.29 -5.73 10.36
C GLY A 42 2.75 -5.27 10.30
N GLN A 43 3.62 -5.75 11.21
CA GLN A 43 5.05 -5.47 11.14
C GLN A 43 5.70 -6.14 9.94
N GLN A 44 5.32 -7.37 9.60
CA GLN A 44 5.81 -8.06 8.39
C GLN A 44 5.41 -7.30 7.13
N GLN A 45 4.16 -6.82 7.06
CA GLN A 45 3.67 -6.03 5.93
C GLN A 45 4.44 -4.70 5.80
N ARG A 46 4.65 -3.98 6.90
CA ARG A 46 5.46 -2.75 6.90
C ARG A 46 6.91 -3.02 6.53
N ALA A 47 7.50 -4.13 6.96
CA ALA A 47 8.82 -4.56 6.53
C ALA A 47 8.88 -4.87 5.03
N ALA A 48 7.82 -5.45 4.45
CA ALA A 48 7.72 -5.67 3.01
C ALA A 48 7.66 -4.36 2.24
N ILE A 49 6.94 -3.35 2.73
CA ILE A 49 6.91 -2.00 2.15
C ILE A 49 8.31 -1.36 2.22
N ALA A 50 8.97 -1.37 3.39
CA ALA A 50 10.32 -0.85 3.55
C ALA A 50 11.32 -1.53 2.60
N ARG A 51 11.20 -2.85 2.42
CA ARG A 51 12.00 -3.62 1.47
C ARG A 51 11.79 -3.14 0.03
N ALA A 52 10.55 -2.88 -0.38
CA ALA A 52 10.25 -2.35 -1.70
C ALA A 52 10.85 -0.94 -1.88
N LEU A 53 10.73 -0.08 -0.87
CA LEU A 53 11.29 1.28 -0.89
C LEU A 53 12.82 1.30 -1.01
N CYS A 54 13.53 0.28 -0.48
CA CYS A 54 14.98 0.16 -0.62
C CYS A 54 15.45 0.01 -2.08
N MET A 55 14.57 -0.41 -2.99
CA MET A 55 14.86 -0.45 -4.43
C MET A 55 14.72 0.92 -5.11
N GLU A 56 14.27 1.95 -4.38
CA GLU A 56 13.99 3.29 -4.89
C GLU A 56 13.14 3.27 -6.17
N PRO A 57 11.98 2.59 -6.14
CA PRO A 57 11.18 2.36 -7.32
C PRO A 57 10.52 3.65 -7.80
N GLU A 58 10.31 3.78 -9.12
CA GLU A 58 9.53 4.86 -9.73
C GLU A 58 8.02 4.73 -9.41
N ALA A 59 7.53 3.50 -9.21
CA ALA A 59 6.15 3.21 -8.83
C ALA A 59 6.07 2.03 -7.85
N LEU A 60 5.15 2.11 -6.90
CA LEU A 60 4.83 1.05 -5.93
C LEU A 60 3.50 0.39 -6.32
N LEU A 61 3.48 -0.93 -6.29
CA LEU A 61 2.28 -1.73 -6.56
C LEU A 61 1.84 -2.41 -5.25
N PHE A 62 0.61 -2.15 -4.83
CA PHE A 62 -0.02 -2.76 -3.67
C PHE A 62 -1.20 -3.61 -4.13
N ASP A 63 -1.19 -4.87 -3.74
CA ASP A 63 -2.28 -5.82 -4.00
C ASP A 63 -2.84 -6.28 -2.67
N GLU A 64 -4.04 -5.79 -2.33
CA GLU A 64 -4.77 -6.09 -1.08
C GLU A 64 -3.87 -6.01 0.17
N PRO A 65 -3.18 -4.88 0.44
CA PRO A 65 -2.10 -4.80 1.42
C PRO A 65 -2.55 -5.04 2.87
N THR A 66 -3.84 -5.02 3.15
CA THR A 66 -4.41 -5.15 4.50
C THR A 66 -5.31 -6.38 4.69
N SER A 67 -5.65 -7.12 3.64
CA SER A 67 -6.68 -8.16 3.63
C SER A 67 -6.45 -9.34 4.60
N ALA A 68 -5.21 -9.57 5.03
CA ALA A 68 -4.85 -10.66 5.94
C ALA A 68 -4.52 -10.17 7.37
N LEU A 69 -4.90 -8.94 7.72
CA LEU A 69 -4.57 -8.30 8.98
C LEU A 69 -5.81 -8.11 9.85
N ASP A 70 -5.60 -8.16 11.16
CA ASP A 70 -6.61 -7.74 12.14
C ASP A 70 -6.83 -6.21 12.03
N PRO A 71 -8.02 -5.68 12.38
CA PRO A 71 -8.36 -4.26 12.18
C PRO A 71 -7.38 -3.27 12.84
N GLU A 72 -6.78 -3.63 13.96
CA GLU A 72 -5.79 -2.81 14.65
C GLU A 72 -4.48 -2.70 13.85
N LEU A 73 -4.00 -3.84 13.32
CA LEU A 73 -2.78 -3.91 12.51
C LEU A 73 -2.99 -3.32 11.11
N GLU A 74 -4.21 -3.41 10.58
CA GLU A 74 -4.60 -2.79 9.32
C GLU A 74 -4.38 -1.27 9.34
N GLN A 75 -4.79 -0.59 10.42
CA GLN A 75 -4.65 0.86 10.55
C GLN A 75 -3.19 1.32 10.51
N GLU A 76 -2.26 0.52 11.04
CA GLU A 76 -0.83 0.82 10.97
C GLU A 76 -0.30 0.79 9.53
N VAL A 77 -0.74 -0.18 8.71
CA VAL A 77 -0.36 -0.29 7.30
C VAL A 77 -1.01 0.80 6.46
N ILE A 78 -2.31 1.08 6.70
CA ILE A 78 -3.05 2.18 6.05
C ILE A 78 -2.34 3.51 6.28
N ARG A 79 -1.86 3.77 7.49
CA ARG A 79 -1.12 4.99 7.81
C ARG A 79 0.14 5.12 6.96
N VAL A 80 0.92 4.05 6.84
CA VAL A 80 2.12 4.06 5.98
C VAL A 80 1.78 4.36 4.52
N ILE A 81 0.70 3.76 3.99
CA ILE A 81 0.25 4.02 2.60
C ILE A 81 -0.17 5.49 2.43
N LYS A 82 -0.88 6.06 3.41
CA LYS A 82 -1.26 7.48 3.39
C LYS A 82 -0.04 8.41 3.43
N ASP A 83 0.94 8.09 4.24
CA ASP A 83 2.18 8.88 4.35
C ASP A 83 2.94 8.86 3.00
N LEU A 84 3.05 7.69 2.35
CA LEU A 84 3.65 7.57 1.02
C LEU A 84 2.87 8.32 -0.07
N ALA A 85 1.54 8.32 0.01
CA ALA A 85 0.70 9.11 -0.89
C ALA A 85 0.93 10.62 -0.71
N ALA A 86 1.03 11.07 0.55
CA ALA A 86 1.30 12.47 0.88
C ALA A 86 2.70 12.93 0.43
N GLU A 87 3.68 12.01 0.36
CA GLU A 87 5.00 12.27 -0.23
C GLU A 87 4.97 12.40 -1.76
N GLY A 88 3.83 12.17 -2.41
CA GLY A 88 3.68 12.23 -3.87
C GLY A 88 4.26 11.01 -4.60
N ARG A 89 4.39 9.86 -3.94
CA ARG A 89 4.82 8.61 -4.57
C ARG A 89 3.83 8.15 -5.62
N THR A 90 4.32 7.69 -6.76
CA THR A 90 3.48 7.01 -7.75
C THR A 90 3.11 5.64 -7.22
N MET A 91 1.81 5.38 -7.10
CA MET A 91 1.31 4.12 -6.55
C MET A 91 0.13 3.59 -7.35
N LEU A 92 0.07 2.28 -7.51
CA LEU A 92 -1.12 1.55 -7.94
C LEU A 92 -1.58 0.67 -6.78
N LEU A 93 -2.79 0.89 -6.31
CA LEU A 93 -3.38 0.19 -5.17
C LEU A 93 -4.60 -0.61 -5.63
N VAL A 94 -4.57 -1.92 -5.43
CA VAL A 94 -5.74 -2.79 -5.52
C VAL A 94 -6.25 -3.01 -4.11
N THR A 95 -7.51 -2.67 -3.86
CA THR A 95 -8.12 -2.82 -2.54
C THR A 95 -9.65 -2.91 -2.63
N HIS A 96 -10.25 -3.52 -1.64
CA HIS A 96 -11.70 -3.46 -1.38
C HIS A 96 -12.06 -2.44 -0.28
N ASP A 97 -11.07 -1.78 0.34
CA ASP A 97 -11.30 -0.67 1.27
C ASP A 97 -11.56 0.63 0.49
N MET A 98 -12.85 0.96 0.35
CA MET A 98 -13.28 2.16 -0.38
C MET A 98 -12.87 3.45 0.31
N LYS A 99 -12.74 3.43 1.65
CA LYS A 99 -12.28 4.58 2.41
C LYS A 99 -10.80 4.86 2.14
N LEU A 100 -9.96 3.83 2.19
CA LEU A 100 -8.57 3.95 1.82
C LEU A 100 -8.41 4.44 0.38
N ALA A 101 -9.15 3.83 -0.57
CA ALA A 101 -9.12 4.25 -1.97
C ALA A 101 -9.54 5.72 -2.14
N ALA A 102 -10.58 6.18 -1.43
CA ALA A 102 -11.01 7.58 -1.48
C ALA A 102 -9.98 8.55 -0.90
N ASP A 103 -9.30 8.14 0.19
CA ASP A 103 -8.37 9.00 0.93
C ASP A 103 -7.02 9.20 0.22
N VAL A 104 -6.53 8.18 -0.52
CA VAL A 104 -5.16 8.19 -1.06
C VAL A 104 -5.09 8.31 -2.58
N SER A 105 -6.15 8.00 -3.32
CA SER A 105 -6.10 8.01 -4.77
C SER A 105 -6.49 9.36 -5.38
N ASN A 106 -5.90 9.66 -6.52
CA ASN A 106 -6.32 10.76 -7.39
C ASN A 106 -7.12 10.27 -8.61
N HIS A 107 -7.07 8.96 -8.88
CA HIS A 107 -7.84 8.30 -9.93
C HIS A 107 -8.25 6.90 -9.46
N VAL A 108 -9.51 6.55 -9.65
CA VAL A 108 -10.08 5.24 -9.31
C VAL A 108 -10.52 4.54 -10.58
N ILE A 109 -10.26 3.24 -10.65
CA ILE A 109 -10.70 2.36 -11.72
C ILE A 109 -11.51 1.23 -11.09
N PHE A 110 -12.78 1.12 -11.44
CA PHE A 110 -13.63 0.00 -11.05
C PHE A 110 -13.61 -1.06 -12.14
N LEU A 111 -13.12 -2.25 -11.78
CA LEU A 111 -13.02 -3.39 -12.69
C LEU A 111 -14.17 -4.37 -12.46
N HIS A 112 -14.79 -4.82 -13.54
CA HIS A 112 -15.79 -5.88 -13.51
C HIS A 112 -15.60 -6.85 -14.68
N ARG A 113 -15.48 -8.14 -14.39
CA ARG A 113 -15.28 -9.22 -15.39
C ARG A 113 -14.13 -8.95 -16.36
N GLY A 114 -13.01 -8.40 -15.84
CA GLY A 114 -11.82 -8.12 -16.64
C GLY A 114 -11.90 -6.85 -17.50
N LEU A 115 -12.95 -6.06 -17.37
CA LEU A 115 -13.15 -4.80 -18.10
C LEU A 115 -13.21 -3.62 -17.15
N ILE A 116 -12.80 -2.45 -17.64
CA ILE A 116 -13.00 -1.18 -16.94
C ILE A 116 -14.48 -0.82 -17.06
N GLU A 117 -15.23 -0.95 -15.97
CA GLU A 117 -16.65 -0.61 -15.90
C GLU A 117 -16.86 0.89 -15.70
N GLU A 118 -16.09 1.49 -14.79
CA GLU A 118 -16.12 2.92 -14.52
C GLU A 118 -14.76 3.40 -14.00
N GLN A 119 -14.40 4.66 -14.31
CA GLN A 119 -13.16 5.26 -13.81
C GLN A 119 -13.30 6.77 -13.69
N GLY A 120 -12.48 7.38 -12.83
CA GLY A 120 -12.45 8.82 -12.64
C GLY A 120 -11.90 9.27 -11.30
N ALA A 121 -12.10 10.53 -10.96
CA ALA A 121 -11.73 11.05 -9.64
C ALA A 121 -12.54 10.33 -8.54
N PRO A 122 -11.94 10.03 -7.36
CA PRO A 122 -12.60 9.30 -6.28
C PRO A 122 -13.98 9.85 -5.93
N LYS A 123 -14.07 11.16 -5.75
CA LYS A 123 -15.34 11.83 -5.44
C LYS A 123 -16.43 11.58 -6.48
N THR A 124 -16.07 11.56 -7.76
CA THR A 124 -17.04 11.30 -8.84
C THR A 124 -17.47 9.84 -8.85
N VAL A 125 -16.52 8.92 -8.68
CA VAL A 125 -16.77 7.47 -8.76
C VAL A 125 -17.53 6.97 -7.54
N PHE A 126 -17.24 7.49 -6.34
CA PHE A 126 -17.88 7.02 -5.11
C PHE A 126 -19.16 7.75 -4.75
N ASP A 127 -19.25 9.09 -4.96
CA ASP A 127 -20.43 9.88 -4.57
C ASP A 127 -21.53 9.87 -5.64
N ALA A 128 -21.16 9.71 -6.92
CA ALA A 128 -22.09 9.76 -8.05
C ALA A 128 -21.80 8.67 -9.09
N PRO A 129 -21.83 7.38 -8.70
CA PRO A 129 -21.53 6.27 -9.60
C PRO A 129 -22.57 6.19 -10.72
N LYS A 130 -22.10 6.04 -11.97
CA LYS A 130 -22.95 5.94 -13.16
C LYS A 130 -23.39 4.51 -13.42
N SER A 131 -22.50 3.54 -13.17
CA SER A 131 -22.75 2.12 -13.36
C SER A 131 -23.66 1.55 -12.26
N ASP A 132 -24.71 0.83 -12.66
CA ASP A 132 -25.56 0.07 -11.72
C ASP A 132 -24.74 -0.96 -10.94
N ARG A 133 -23.75 -1.54 -11.58
CA ARG A 133 -22.87 -2.53 -10.94
C ARG A 133 -22.02 -1.91 -9.85
N LEU A 134 -21.46 -0.73 -10.08
CA LEU A 134 -20.71 0.00 -9.07
C LEU A 134 -21.60 0.41 -7.89
N ARG A 135 -22.82 0.91 -8.17
CA ARG A 135 -23.82 1.21 -7.12
C ARG A 135 -24.11 0.01 -6.22
N GLN A 136 -24.33 -1.16 -6.82
CA GLN A 136 -24.54 -2.40 -6.07
C GLN A 136 -23.32 -2.78 -5.23
N PHE A 137 -22.12 -2.66 -5.80
CA PHE A 137 -20.89 -2.97 -5.10
C PHE A 137 -20.68 -2.05 -3.87
N LEU A 138 -20.82 -0.74 -4.05
CA LEU A 138 -20.69 0.23 -2.97
C LEU A 138 -21.74 0.01 -1.86
N SER A 139 -23.00 -0.28 -2.21
CA SER A 139 -24.04 -0.54 -1.23
C SER A 139 -23.76 -1.81 -0.41
N SER A 140 -23.17 -2.84 -0.99
CA SER A 140 -22.80 -4.07 -0.28
C SER A 140 -21.61 -3.89 0.65
N THR A 141 -20.69 -2.99 0.32
CA THR A 141 -19.48 -2.72 1.12
C THR A 141 -19.75 -1.81 2.32
N VAL A 142 -20.76 -0.92 2.24
CA VAL A 142 -21.15 -0.04 3.35
C VAL A 142 -22.03 -0.76 4.39
N ALA A 143 -22.61 -1.91 4.04
CA ALA A 143 -23.49 -2.68 4.92
C ALA A 143 -22.75 -3.77 5.73
N ALA A 144 -21.45 -3.93 5.57
CA ALA A 144 -20.59 -4.86 6.28
C ALA A 144 -19.74 -4.13 7.30
#